data_aa65e02a2393007a41ba50e734e11f72
#
_entry.id   aa65e02a2393007a41ba50e734e11f72
#
_cell.length_a   1.000
_cell.length_b   1.000
_cell.length_c   1.000
_cell.angle_alpha   90.00
_cell.angle_beta   90.00
_cell.angle_gamma   90.00
#
_symmetry.space_group_name_H-M   'P 1'
#
loop_
_entity.id
_entity.type
_entity.pdbx_description
1 polymer ?
#
loop_
_entity_poly.entity_id
_entity_poly.type
_entity_poly.pdbx_seq_one_letter_code
_entity_poly.pdbx_strand_id
1 'polypeptide(L)'
;MNDDNCCCKRIRSVAHLDIQYAHRFYGFKGEARYLHGHTGRLTIEVEDSVNPGVNMVFPCNEIKKTAWEVLKNFDHALVLREDDPLLPAVLDAYEDEGILEGDSTNTMKGPPFRTECCAAYPDCRVVVTKETMTVEGFVRMVYSLLKDKLNIVRIRFTSGDNEACASFPSRLTLNRCPRCGIALKSGVCPKCGYRFVDGR
;
A
#
# COMPACT_ATOMS: atom_id res chain seq x y z
N MET A 1 -4.32 24.42 33.94
CA MET A 1 -4.64 22.99 34.10
C MET A 1 -3.72 22.26 33.14
N ASN A 2 -2.78 21.48 33.66
CA ASN A 2 -1.79 20.78 32.83
C ASN A 2 -2.44 19.55 32.22
N ASP A 3 -2.66 19.56 30.89
CA ASP A 3 -3.23 18.47 30.10
C ASP A 3 -2.27 17.27 29.91
N ASP A 4 -1.24 17.13 30.77
CA ASP A 4 -0.19 16.09 30.62
C ASP A 4 -0.56 14.72 31.21
N ASN A 5 -1.80 14.51 31.65
CA ASN A 5 -2.20 13.28 32.36
C ASN A 5 -3.14 12.36 31.57
N CYS A 6 -3.18 12.46 30.23
CA CYS A 6 -3.83 11.43 29.43
C CYS A 6 -2.89 10.24 29.29
N CYS A 7 -3.26 9.09 29.88
CA CYS A 7 -2.49 7.84 29.81
C CYS A 7 -2.35 7.27 28.38
N CYS A 8 -3.10 7.80 27.41
CA CYS A 8 -3.08 7.41 26.00
C CYS A 8 -2.08 8.28 25.23
N LYS A 9 -0.80 7.90 25.27
CA LYS A 9 0.27 8.66 24.59
C LYS A 9 0.14 8.72 23.07
N ARG A 10 -0.57 7.77 22.44
CA ARG A 10 -0.81 7.72 20.98
C ARG A 10 -2.06 6.91 20.66
N ILE A 11 -2.97 7.50 19.93
CA ILE A 11 -4.17 6.84 19.41
C ILE A 11 -3.99 6.67 17.89
N ARG A 12 -4.48 5.56 17.35
CA ARG A 12 -4.43 5.24 15.93
C ARG A 12 -5.81 4.91 15.41
N SER A 13 -6.10 5.36 14.21
CA SER A 13 -7.24 4.85 13.44
C SER A 13 -6.81 3.63 12.66
N VAL A 14 -7.63 2.59 12.67
CA VAL A 14 -7.33 1.30 12.00
C VAL A 14 -8.43 1.01 10.99
N ALA A 15 -8.04 0.70 9.77
CA ALA A 15 -8.95 0.29 8.72
C ALA A 15 -8.58 -1.09 8.17
N HIS A 16 -9.59 -1.87 7.79
CA HIS A 16 -9.45 -3.17 7.17
C HIS A 16 -10.12 -3.16 5.80
N LEU A 17 -9.45 -3.75 4.82
CA LEU A 17 -9.95 -3.96 3.46
C LEU A 17 -9.61 -5.38 3.02
N ASP A 18 -10.56 -6.04 2.39
CA ASP A 18 -10.35 -7.37 1.82
C ASP A 18 -10.32 -7.26 0.29
N ILE A 19 -9.46 -8.07 -0.35
CA ILE A 19 -9.36 -8.21 -1.79
C ILE A 19 -9.29 -9.69 -2.16
N GLN A 20 -9.80 -10.01 -3.34
CA GLN A 20 -9.66 -11.32 -3.96
C GLN A 20 -8.65 -11.20 -5.09
N TYR A 21 -7.64 -12.05 -5.16
CA TYR A 21 -6.66 -11.98 -6.23
C TYR A 21 -6.07 -13.36 -6.54
N ALA A 22 -5.55 -13.50 -7.74
CA ALA A 22 -4.76 -14.67 -8.15
C ALA A 22 -3.35 -14.24 -8.51
N HIS A 23 -2.39 -15.11 -8.30
CA HIS A 23 -1.00 -14.88 -8.66
C HIS A 23 -0.21 -16.18 -8.82
N ARG A 24 1.06 -16.05 -9.20
CA ARG A 24 2.08 -17.09 -9.08
C ARG A 24 3.46 -16.48 -8.85
N PHE A 25 4.38 -17.28 -8.33
CA PHE A 25 5.76 -16.83 -8.14
C PHE A 25 6.63 -17.41 -9.25
N TYR A 26 6.77 -16.67 -10.37
CA TYR A 26 7.62 -17.10 -11.47
C TYR A 26 9.07 -17.27 -11.02
N GLY A 27 9.67 -18.41 -11.39
CA GLY A 27 11.03 -18.77 -10.98
C GLY A 27 11.15 -19.42 -9.58
N PHE A 28 10.06 -19.49 -8.81
CA PHE A 28 10.07 -20.17 -7.51
C PHE A 28 10.03 -21.71 -7.68
N LYS A 29 10.68 -22.45 -6.76
CA LYS A 29 10.77 -23.92 -6.84
C LYS A 29 9.66 -24.66 -6.08
N GLY A 30 8.85 -23.96 -5.27
CA GLY A 30 7.75 -24.52 -4.49
C GLY A 30 6.41 -24.48 -5.22
N GLU A 31 5.33 -24.88 -4.54
CA GLU A 31 3.97 -24.95 -5.10
C GLU A 31 3.43 -23.57 -5.53
N ALA A 32 3.87 -22.49 -4.89
CA ALA A 32 3.50 -21.13 -5.26
C ALA A 32 3.91 -20.70 -6.69
N ARG A 33 4.70 -21.53 -7.40
CA ARG A 33 4.99 -21.35 -8.84
C ARG A 33 3.75 -21.56 -9.73
N TYR A 34 2.78 -22.32 -9.25
CA TYR A 34 1.53 -22.56 -9.97
C TYR A 34 0.58 -21.38 -9.74
N LEU A 35 -0.32 -21.18 -10.68
CA LEU A 35 -1.36 -20.16 -10.55
C LEU A 35 -2.33 -20.58 -9.43
N HIS A 36 -2.56 -19.67 -8.50
CA HIS A 36 -3.44 -19.88 -7.36
C HIS A 36 -4.04 -18.56 -6.88
N GLY A 37 -5.11 -18.64 -6.10
CA GLY A 37 -5.84 -17.47 -5.62
C GLY A 37 -5.93 -17.39 -4.11
N HIS A 38 -6.11 -16.17 -3.62
CA HIS A 38 -6.23 -15.86 -2.21
C HIS A 38 -7.33 -14.83 -1.93
N THR A 39 -7.85 -14.89 -0.71
CA THR A 39 -8.44 -13.73 -0.04
C THR A 39 -7.35 -13.04 0.76
N GLY A 40 -7.02 -11.81 0.40
CA GLY A 40 -6.06 -10.98 1.13
C GLY A 40 -6.77 -9.96 1.99
N ARG A 41 -6.31 -9.79 3.25
CA ARG A 41 -6.77 -8.72 4.14
C ARG A 41 -5.67 -7.73 4.40
N LEU A 42 -5.89 -6.48 4.02
CA LEU A 42 -5.05 -5.36 4.34
C LEU A 42 -5.56 -4.66 5.62
N THR A 43 -4.66 -4.43 6.56
CA THR A 43 -4.88 -3.61 7.76
C THR A 43 -3.93 -2.43 7.72
N ILE A 44 -4.47 -1.20 7.80
CA ILE A 44 -3.71 0.04 7.80
C ILE A 44 -3.95 0.76 9.12
N GLU A 45 -2.87 1.09 9.85
CA GLU A 45 -2.89 1.94 11.03
C GLU A 45 -2.35 3.32 10.68
N VAL A 46 -3.18 4.34 10.91
CA VAL A 46 -2.85 5.75 10.69
C VAL A 46 -2.78 6.46 12.03
N GLU A 47 -1.75 7.26 12.22
CA GLU A 47 -1.57 8.11 13.41
C GLU A 47 -1.69 9.57 13.01
N ASP A 48 -2.51 10.32 13.74
CA ASP A 48 -2.65 11.77 13.59
C ASP A 48 -2.98 12.40 14.94
N SER A 49 -3.05 13.72 14.99
CA SER A 49 -3.52 14.45 16.17
C SER A 49 -5.02 14.22 16.36
N VAL A 50 -5.44 14.01 17.61
CA VAL A 50 -6.87 13.89 17.93
C VAL A 50 -7.55 15.23 17.67
N ASN A 51 -8.59 15.23 16.84
CA ASN A 51 -9.45 16.39 16.67
C ASN A 51 -10.32 16.57 17.92
N PRO A 52 -10.17 17.65 18.71
CA PRO A 52 -10.89 17.82 19.97
C PRO A 52 -12.39 18.01 19.80
N GLY A 53 -12.84 18.48 18.64
CA GLY A 53 -14.25 18.72 18.38
C GLY A 53 -15.07 17.44 18.19
N VAL A 54 -14.44 16.37 17.67
CA VAL A 54 -15.10 15.08 17.40
C VAL A 54 -14.42 13.91 18.11
N ASN A 55 -13.36 14.17 18.86
CA ASN A 55 -12.55 13.17 19.58
C ASN A 55 -12.09 12.01 18.66
N MET A 56 -11.64 12.33 17.45
CA MET A 56 -11.25 11.38 16.41
C MET A 56 -9.84 11.69 15.92
N VAL A 57 -9.04 10.67 15.66
CA VAL A 57 -7.70 10.79 15.06
C VAL A 57 -7.83 11.03 13.56
N PHE A 58 -8.43 10.06 12.87
CA PHE A 58 -8.66 10.12 11.43
C PHE A 58 -9.89 9.27 11.08
N PRO A 59 -10.80 9.71 10.19
CA PRO A 59 -11.98 8.93 9.84
C PRO A 59 -11.60 7.62 9.16
N CYS A 60 -12.02 6.48 9.72
CA CYS A 60 -11.69 5.17 9.17
C CYS A 60 -12.24 4.99 7.73
N ASN A 61 -13.37 5.63 7.41
CA ASN A 61 -13.93 5.60 6.06
C ASN A 61 -13.05 6.33 5.04
N GLU A 62 -12.37 7.41 5.44
CA GLU A 62 -11.42 8.10 4.57
C GLU A 62 -10.15 7.29 4.35
N ILE A 63 -9.69 6.55 5.37
CA ILE A 63 -8.59 5.59 5.19
C ILE A 63 -9.00 4.53 4.16
N LYS A 64 -10.19 3.94 4.31
CA LYS A 64 -10.71 2.93 3.39
C LYS A 64 -10.84 3.46 1.97
N LYS A 65 -11.45 4.64 1.81
CA LYS A 65 -11.63 5.28 0.51
C LYS A 65 -10.29 5.54 -0.17
N THR A 66 -9.33 6.13 0.54
CA THR A 66 -8.00 6.44 0.01
C THR A 66 -7.24 5.16 -0.37
N ALA A 67 -7.32 4.12 0.44
CA ALA A 67 -6.68 2.83 0.15
C ALA A 67 -7.37 2.10 -1.02
N TRP A 68 -8.69 2.20 -1.12
CA TRP A 68 -9.47 1.55 -2.17
C TRP A 68 -9.15 2.08 -3.56
N GLU A 69 -8.79 3.36 -3.70
CA GLU A 69 -8.34 3.93 -4.98
C GLU A 69 -7.13 3.19 -5.58
N VAL A 70 -6.36 2.51 -4.74
CA VAL A 70 -5.24 1.65 -5.16
C VAL A 70 -5.71 0.20 -5.27
N LEU A 71 -6.35 -0.32 -4.21
CA LEU A 71 -6.67 -1.73 -4.05
C LEU A 71 -7.72 -2.23 -5.04
N LYS A 72 -8.64 -1.39 -5.50
CA LYS A 72 -9.66 -1.74 -6.50
C LYS A 72 -9.06 -2.31 -7.80
N ASN A 73 -7.79 -1.98 -8.10
CA ASN A 73 -7.09 -2.54 -9.27
C ASN A 73 -6.59 -3.96 -9.03
N PHE A 74 -6.42 -4.35 -7.76
CA PHE A 74 -5.96 -5.68 -7.36
C PHE A 74 -7.11 -6.61 -6.99
N ASP A 75 -8.28 -6.04 -6.70
CA ASP A 75 -9.46 -6.83 -6.36
C ASP A 75 -10.00 -7.56 -7.58
N HIS A 76 -10.20 -8.89 -7.45
CA HIS A 76 -10.57 -9.81 -8.53
C HIS A 76 -9.58 -9.78 -9.72
N ALA A 77 -8.29 -9.55 -9.45
CA ALA A 77 -7.27 -9.43 -10.47
C ALA A 77 -6.29 -10.62 -10.48
N LEU A 78 -5.75 -10.89 -11.66
CA LEU A 78 -4.57 -11.72 -11.84
C LEU A 78 -3.33 -10.83 -11.75
N VAL A 79 -2.47 -11.12 -10.77
CA VAL A 79 -1.25 -10.35 -10.52
C VAL A 79 -0.03 -11.14 -10.99
N LEU A 80 0.66 -10.62 -11.99
CA LEU A 80 1.85 -11.25 -12.58
C LEU A 80 3.05 -10.30 -12.54
N ARG A 81 4.25 -10.86 -12.46
CA ARG A 81 5.48 -10.09 -12.63
C ARG A 81 5.72 -9.76 -14.10
N GLU A 82 6.32 -8.61 -14.40
CA GLU A 82 6.51 -8.10 -15.78
C GLU A 82 7.31 -9.05 -16.70
N ASP A 83 8.18 -9.90 -16.14
CA ASP A 83 8.97 -10.90 -16.87
C ASP A 83 8.36 -12.31 -16.82
N ASP A 84 7.14 -12.46 -16.34
CA ASP A 84 6.46 -13.75 -16.31
C ASP A 84 6.05 -14.16 -17.73
N PRO A 85 6.52 -15.32 -18.25
CA PRO A 85 6.17 -15.78 -19.59
C PRO A 85 4.68 -16.11 -19.80
N LEU A 86 3.89 -16.19 -18.72
CA LEU A 86 2.43 -16.33 -18.81
C LEU A 86 1.77 -15.01 -19.21
N LEU A 87 2.37 -13.86 -18.89
CA LEU A 87 1.78 -12.55 -19.09
C LEU A 87 1.37 -12.27 -20.55
N PRO A 88 2.24 -12.47 -21.56
CA PRO A 88 1.85 -12.26 -22.96
C PRO A 88 0.64 -13.13 -23.35
N ALA A 89 0.67 -14.41 -23.04
CA ALA A 89 -0.42 -15.33 -23.40
C ALA A 89 -1.77 -14.96 -22.75
N VAL A 90 -1.75 -14.41 -21.54
CA VAL A 90 -2.97 -13.93 -20.87
C VAL A 90 -3.49 -12.67 -21.55
N LEU A 91 -2.62 -11.71 -21.88
CA LEU A 91 -3.02 -10.47 -22.54
C LEU A 91 -3.54 -10.73 -23.95
N ASP A 92 -2.87 -11.59 -24.73
CA ASP A 92 -3.28 -12.00 -26.08
C ASP A 92 -4.67 -12.65 -26.06
N ALA A 93 -4.96 -13.53 -25.06
CA ALA A 93 -6.26 -14.15 -24.93
C ALA A 93 -7.40 -13.13 -24.70
N TYR A 94 -7.14 -12.11 -23.89
CA TYR A 94 -8.13 -11.03 -23.68
C TYR A 94 -8.27 -10.08 -24.86
N GLU A 95 -7.21 -9.91 -25.67
CA GLU A 95 -7.27 -9.17 -26.92
C GLU A 95 -8.12 -9.94 -27.96
N ASP A 96 -7.92 -11.24 -28.10
CA ASP A 96 -8.68 -12.11 -29.00
C ASP A 96 -10.18 -12.15 -28.63
N GLU A 97 -10.52 -12.04 -27.35
CA GLU A 97 -11.91 -11.93 -26.88
C GLU A 97 -12.51 -10.52 -27.05
N GLY A 98 -11.72 -9.54 -27.52
CA GLY A 98 -12.16 -8.15 -27.68
C GLY A 98 -12.36 -7.41 -26.35
N ILE A 99 -11.86 -7.94 -25.26
CA ILE A 99 -11.89 -7.30 -23.92
C ILE A 99 -10.85 -6.19 -23.82
N LEU A 100 -9.70 -6.39 -24.49
CA LEU A 100 -8.70 -5.35 -24.69
C LEU A 100 -8.91 -4.79 -26.10
N GLU A 101 -9.36 -3.56 -26.23
CA GLU A 101 -9.40 -2.88 -27.52
C GLU A 101 -7.97 -2.68 -28.05
N GLY A 102 -7.53 -3.60 -28.90
CA GLY A 102 -6.31 -3.43 -29.70
C GLY A 102 -6.50 -2.31 -30.71
N ASP A 103 -5.65 -1.30 -30.67
CA ASP A 103 -5.45 -0.45 -31.85
C ASP A 103 -4.76 -1.30 -32.92
N SER A 104 -5.23 -1.23 -34.17
CA SER A 104 -4.67 -1.89 -35.36
C SER A 104 -3.17 -1.59 -35.62
N THR A 105 -2.52 -0.82 -34.74
CA THR A 105 -1.10 -0.48 -34.76
C THR A 105 -0.26 -1.31 -33.79
N ASN A 106 -0.82 -2.37 -33.19
CA ASN A 106 -0.13 -3.27 -32.25
C ASN A 106 0.40 -2.59 -30.97
N THR A 107 -0.16 -1.44 -30.61
CA THR A 107 0.11 -0.75 -29.36
C THR A 107 -1.12 -0.90 -28.46
N MET A 108 -1.06 -1.84 -27.49
CA MET A 108 -2.01 -1.82 -26.36
C MET A 108 -2.10 -0.39 -25.85
N LYS A 109 -3.29 0.18 -25.75
CA LYS A 109 -3.50 1.40 -24.97
C LYS A 109 -2.87 1.14 -23.62
N GLY A 110 -1.84 1.91 -23.26
CA GLY A 110 -1.09 1.67 -22.02
C GLY A 110 -2.05 1.55 -20.84
N PRO A 111 -1.67 0.83 -19.79
CA PRO A 111 -2.53 0.59 -18.66
C PRO A 111 -3.05 1.91 -18.09
N PRO A 112 -4.36 2.05 -17.87
CA PRO A 112 -4.97 3.27 -17.36
C PRO A 112 -4.55 3.62 -15.93
N PHE A 113 -3.97 2.64 -15.23
CA PHE A 113 -3.33 2.85 -13.93
C PHE A 113 -1.88 2.40 -14.02
N ARG A 114 -0.94 3.35 -13.86
CA ARG A 114 0.50 3.07 -13.86
C ARG A 114 1.19 3.82 -12.73
N THR A 115 2.08 3.11 -12.04
CA THR A 115 2.95 3.63 -11.00
C THR A 115 4.39 3.16 -11.25
N GLU A 116 5.32 3.55 -10.37
CA GLU A 116 6.70 3.06 -10.43
C GLU A 116 6.82 1.54 -10.18
N CYS A 117 5.87 0.95 -9.45
CA CYS A 117 5.94 -0.44 -9.00
C CYS A 117 4.96 -1.38 -9.72
N CYS A 118 3.89 -0.86 -10.34
CA CYS A 118 2.89 -1.69 -11.00
C CYS A 118 2.13 -0.94 -12.10
N ALA A 119 1.52 -1.72 -12.97
CA ALA A 119 0.58 -1.27 -13.98
C ALA A 119 -0.67 -2.15 -13.93
N ALA A 120 -1.86 -1.59 -14.09
CA ALA A 120 -3.11 -2.35 -14.07
C ALA A 120 -3.92 -2.12 -15.34
N TYR A 121 -4.47 -3.21 -15.85
CA TYR A 121 -5.40 -3.29 -16.97
C TYR A 121 -6.79 -3.66 -16.41
N PRO A 122 -7.62 -2.68 -16.03
CA PRO A 122 -8.86 -2.94 -15.31
C PRO A 122 -9.88 -3.74 -16.13
N ASP A 123 -9.88 -3.60 -17.44
CA ASP A 123 -10.85 -4.25 -18.32
C ASP A 123 -10.68 -5.78 -18.33
N CYS A 124 -9.45 -6.28 -18.29
CA CYS A 124 -9.14 -7.71 -18.18
C CYS A 124 -8.72 -8.14 -16.76
N ARG A 125 -8.76 -7.24 -15.78
CA ARG A 125 -8.36 -7.53 -14.40
C ARG A 125 -6.95 -8.14 -14.26
N VAL A 126 -6.01 -7.63 -15.03
CA VAL A 126 -4.59 -8.01 -14.96
C VAL A 126 -3.79 -6.89 -14.32
N VAL A 127 -2.96 -7.22 -13.35
CA VAL A 127 -2.00 -6.30 -12.73
C VAL A 127 -0.59 -6.82 -12.97
N VAL A 128 0.23 -5.98 -13.57
CA VAL A 128 1.64 -6.28 -13.84
C VAL A 128 2.50 -5.59 -12.79
N THR A 129 3.38 -6.34 -12.13
CA THR A 129 4.26 -5.83 -11.07
C THR A 129 5.73 -6.03 -11.41
N LYS A 130 6.60 -5.14 -10.93
CA LYS A 130 8.05 -5.28 -11.09
C LYS A 130 8.65 -6.36 -10.20
N GLU A 131 8.07 -6.52 -9.00
CA GLU A 131 8.50 -7.52 -8.03
C GLU A 131 7.47 -8.65 -7.90
N THR A 132 7.93 -9.81 -7.46
CA THR A 132 7.01 -10.90 -7.09
C THR A 132 6.09 -10.45 -5.96
N MET A 133 4.79 -10.64 -6.14
CA MET A 133 3.78 -10.19 -5.19
C MET A 133 3.61 -11.20 -4.06
N THR A 134 4.63 -11.27 -3.19
CA THR A 134 4.55 -11.93 -1.87
C THR A 134 3.77 -11.04 -0.90
N VAL A 135 3.44 -11.56 0.29
CA VAL A 135 2.80 -10.74 1.34
C VAL A 135 3.67 -9.53 1.74
N GLU A 136 5.00 -9.69 1.74
CA GLU A 136 5.97 -8.61 2.00
C GLU A 136 6.02 -7.61 0.85
N GLY A 137 6.01 -8.09 -0.39
CA GLY A 137 5.96 -7.26 -1.60
C GLY A 137 4.72 -6.39 -1.61
N PHE A 138 3.56 -6.99 -1.25
CA PHE A 138 2.30 -6.27 -1.15
C PHE A 138 2.33 -5.15 -0.10
N VAL A 139 2.87 -5.42 1.10
CA VAL A 139 3.04 -4.41 2.17
C VAL A 139 3.90 -3.23 1.70
N ARG A 140 5.06 -3.52 1.06
CA ARG A 140 5.96 -2.47 0.53
C ARG A 140 5.28 -1.63 -0.55
N MET A 141 4.60 -2.27 -1.49
CA MET A 141 3.90 -1.61 -2.58
C MET A 141 2.80 -0.69 -2.05
N VAL A 142 1.91 -1.20 -1.21
CA VAL A 142 0.81 -0.41 -0.63
C VAL A 142 1.35 0.79 0.15
N TYR A 143 2.40 0.62 0.95
CA TYR A 143 3.04 1.74 1.64
C TYR A 143 3.56 2.78 0.66
N SER A 144 4.27 2.36 -0.38
CA SER A 144 4.82 3.26 -1.40
C SER A 144 3.74 4.11 -2.07
N LEU A 145 2.57 3.51 -2.34
CA LEU A 145 1.46 4.17 -3.02
C LEU A 145 0.62 5.09 -2.13
N LEU A 146 0.64 4.86 -0.81
CA LEU A 146 -0.22 5.58 0.13
C LEU A 146 0.53 6.50 1.11
N LYS A 147 1.84 6.36 1.26
CA LYS A 147 2.64 7.10 2.25
C LYS A 147 2.49 8.62 2.17
N ASP A 148 2.24 9.17 0.99
CA ASP A 148 2.09 10.62 0.82
C ASP A 148 0.67 11.12 1.10
N LYS A 149 -0.30 10.22 1.12
CA LYS A 149 -1.72 10.50 1.36
C LYS A 149 -2.13 10.29 2.82
N LEU A 150 -1.52 9.32 3.48
CA LEU A 150 -1.85 8.90 4.84
C LEU A 150 -0.58 8.84 5.71
N ASN A 151 -0.67 9.29 6.97
CA ASN A 151 0.41 9.11 7.94
C ASN A 151 0.38 7.68 8.51
N ILE A 152 0.78 6.74 7.67
CA ILE A 152 0.76 5.31 7.97
C ILE A 152 1.89 4.99 8.95
N VAL A 153 1.56 4.34 10.06
CA VAL A 153 2.54 3.87 11.05
C VAL A 153 2.67 2.36 11.07
N ARG A 154 1.69 1.65 10.51
CA ARG A 154 1.75 0.20 10.36
C ARG A 154 0.88 -0.26 9.20
N ILE A 155 1.40 -1.21 8.45
CA ILE A 155 0.62 -1.99 7.47
C ILE A 155 0.81 -3.46 7.82
N ARG A 156 -0.28 -4.21 7.76
CA ARG A 156 -0.30 -5.66 7.82
C ARG A 156 -1.08 -6.18 6.62
N PHE A 157 -0.58 -7.22 6.01
CA PHE A 157 -1.29 -7.95 4.95
C PHE A 157 -1.27 -9.44 5.28
N THR A 158 -2.45 -10.04 5.32
CA THR A 158 -2.64 -11.48 5.50
C THR A 158 -3.20 -12.09 4.23
N SER A 159 -2.74 -13.27 3.87
CA SER A 159 -3.16 -14.01 2.69
C SER A 159 -3.13 -15.51 3.03
N GLY A 160 -4.31 -16.12 3.21
CA GLY A 160 -4.42 -17.43 3.83
C GLY A 160 -3.75 -17.43 5.23
N ASP A 161 -2.85 -18.37 5.46
CA ASP A 161 -2.10 -18.49 6.72
C ASP A 161 -0.81 -17.64 6.75
N ASN A 162 -0.49 -16.94 5.65
CA ASN A 162 0.70 -16.11 5.56
C ASN A 162 0.39 -14.66 5.95
N GLU A 163 1.33 -14.04 6.66
CA GLU A 163 1.22 -12.64 7.08
C GLU A 163 2.55 -11.91 6.91
N ALA A 164 2.50 -10.68 6.43
CA ALA A 164 3.58 -9.72 6.55
C ALA A 164 3.09 -8.44 7.24
N CYS A 165 3.97 -7.85 8.02
CA CYS A 165 3.70 -6.61 8.73
C CYS A 165 4.93 -5.71 8.69
N ALA A 166 4.72 -4.44 8.41
CA ALA A 166 5.75 -3.42 8.50
C ALA A 166 5.26 -2.25 9.37
N SER A 167 6.17 -1.70 10.18
CA SER A 167 5.93 -0.49 10.96
C SER A 167 6.80 0.65 10.41
N PHE A 168 6.25 1.84 10.38
CA PHE A 168 6.88 3.02 9.81
C PHE A 168 6.94 4.14 10.86
N PRO A 169 7.94 5.04 10.79
CA PRO A 169 7.99 6.18 11.69
C PRO A 169 6.79 7.11 11.45
N SER A 170 6.10 7.48 12.54
CA SER A 170 5.04 8.47 12.45
C SER A 170 5.59 9.83 12.03
N ARG A 171 4.93 10.51 11.09
CA ARG A 171 5.26 11.89 10.73
C ARG A 171 5.12 12.86 11.91
N LEU A 172 4.24 12.54 12.86
CA LEU A 172 4.13 13.32 14.11
C LEU A 172 5.40 13.23 14.96
N THR A 173 6.09 12.07 14.92
CA THR A 173 7.39 11.91 15.60
C THR A 173 8.53 12.54 14.83
N LEU A 174 8.48 12.56 13.49
CA LEU A 174 9.47 13.22 12.65
C LEU A 174 9.46 14.73 12.85
N ASN A 175 8.31 15.31 13.23
CA ASN A 175 8.18 16.74 13.55
C ASN A 175 8.47 17.08 15.01
N ARG A 176 8.81 16.10 15.86
CA ARG A 176 9.16 16.31 17.27
C ARG A 176 10.59 15.85 17.57
N CYS A 177 11.27 16.62 18.36
CA CYS A 177 12.61 16.28 18.82
C CYS A 177 12.57 14.99 19.65
N PRO A 178 13.34 13.93 19.31
CA PRO A 178 13.35 12.69 20.09
C PRO A 178 13.95 12.87 21.50
N ARG A 179 14.71 13.95 21.73
CA ARG A 179 15.31 14.26 23.04
C ARG A 179 14.41 15.09 23.95
N CYS A 180 13.64 16.02 23.37
CA CYS A 180 12.88 17.01 24.14
C CYS A 180 11.37 16.91 23.95
N GLY A 181 10.87 16.09 23.01
CA GLY A 181 9.45 16.01 22.66
C GLY A 181 8.85 17.27 22.01
N ILE A 182 9.65 18.35 21.83
CA ILE A 182 9.20 19.64 21.30
C ILE A 182 9.13 19.57 19.76
N ALA A 183 8.15 20.26 19.16
CA ALA A 183 8.03 20.36 17.71
C ALA A 183 9.31 20.93 17.09
N LEU A 184 9.79 20.30 16.04
CA LEU A 184 10.92 20.77 15.25
C LEU A 184 10.48 21.96 14.39
N LYS A 185 11.32 22.98 14.31
CA LYS A 185 11.17 24.08 13.35
C LYS A 185 12.17 23.83 12.20
N SER A 186 11.65 23.61 11.00
CA SER A 186 12.49 23.30 9.82
C SER A 186 13.49 22.15 10.08
N GLY A 187 13.04 21.08 10.74
CA GLY A 187 13.88 19.93 11.06
C GLY A 187 14.86 20.12 12.22
N VAL A 188 14.87 21.30 12.89
CA VAL A 188 15.77 21.60 14.01
C VAL A 188 14.97 21.80 15.29
N CYS A 189 15.45 21.21 16.38
CA CYS A 189 14.86 21.41 17.71
C CYS A 189 15.23 22.79 18.26
N PRO A 190 14.27 23.67 18.57
CA PRO A 190 14.53 24.99 19.08
C PRO A 190 15.10 24.98 20.53
N LYS A 191 14.94 23.84 21.25
CA LYS A 191 15.41 23.72 22.63
C LYS A 191 16.82 23.14 22.74
N CYS A 192 17.18 22.12 21.98
CA CYS A 192 18.45 21.41 22.13
C CYS A 192 19.31 21.36 20.87
N GLY A 193 18.87 22.00 19.78
CA GLY A 193 19.61 22.05 18.52
C GLY A 193 19.65 20.71 17.75
N TYR A 194 18.96 19.67 18.21
CA TYR A 194 18.88 18.39 17.47
C TYR A 194 18.36 18.64 16.05
N ARG A 195 19.10 18.16 15.07
CA ARG A 195 18.70 18.21 13.65
C ARG A 195 18.19 16.84 13.22
N PHE A 196 17.02 16.81 12.63
CA PHE A 196 16.51 15.63 11.93
C PHE A 196 17.24 15.54 10.59
N VAL A 197 17.99 14.48 10.38
CA VAL A 197 18.63 14.18 9.09
C VAL A 197 17.73 13.13 8.45
N ASP A 198 17.04 13.50 7.36
CA ASP A 198 16.35 12.51 6.53
C ASP A 198 17.40 11.51 6.05
N GLY A 199 17.34 10.30 6.59
CA GLY A 199 18.12 9.18 6.10
C GLY A 199 17.63 8.83 4.69
N ARG A 200 18.31 9.36 3.69
CA ARG A 200 18.25 8.80 2.32
C ARG A 200 19.14 7.59 2.23
#